data_25d8ba271e9643f62791406a0f42c223
#
_entry.id   25d8ba271e9643f62791406a0f42c223
#
_cell.length_a   1.000
_cell.length_b   1.000
_cell.length_c   1.000
_cell.angle_alpha   90.00
_cell.angle_beta   90.00
_cell.angle_gamma   90.00
#
_symmetry.space_group_name_H-M   'P 1'
#
loop_
_entity.id
_entity.type
_entity.pdbx_description
1 polymer ?
#
loop_
_entity_poly.entity_id
_entity_poly.type
_entity_poly.pdbx_seq_one_letter_code
_entity_poly.pdbx_strand_id
1 'polypeptide(L)'
;MNDVPHRPQVKTRKALTPLLEIRNLTKSFDGQHAVDDVSLTIYKGEIFALLGASGCGKSTLLRMLAGFEPPSSGQIMLDGVDLAHVPPYQRPINMMFQSYALFPHMTVEQNIAFGLKQDKLPKAEITSRVNEMLGLVHMQEFAKRKPHQLSGGQRQRVALARSLAKRPKLLLLDEPMGALDKKLRDRMQLEVVDILERVGVTCVMVTHDQEEAMTMAGRIAIMNRGKFVQIGEPEEIYEHPTTRYSAEFIGSVNVFEGLLKAREEDGLVIDAPGLVHPLKVDADASVVDDVPVYVALRPEKIMLCESPPADGYNFAVGEVAHIAYLGDLSIYHVRLKSGQMISAQLQNAHRYRKGLPTWGDEVRLCWEADSCVVLTV
;
A
#
# COMPACT_ATOMS: atom_id res chain seq x y z
N MET A 1 28.07 -11.39 5.63
CA MET A 1 28.04 -9.99 5.19
C MET A 1 27.65 -10.02 3.72
N ASN A 2 26.38 -9.95 3.42
CA ASN A 2 25.87 -9.85 2.05
C ASN A 2 25.19 -8.49 1.97
N ASP A 3 25.82 -7.58 1.23
CA ASP A 3 25.25 -6.29 0.87
C ASP A 3 23.93 -6.52 0.14
N VAL A 4 22.84 -6.23 0.81
CA VAL A 4 21.54 -6.01 0.15
C VAL A 4 21.72 -4.73 -0.68
N PRO A 5 21.45 -4.74 -1.99
CA PRO A 5 21.53 -3.53 -2.77
C PRO A 5 20.54 -2.50 -2.22
N HIS A 6 21.04 -1.51 -1.51
CA HIS A 6 20.28 -0.32 -1.17
C HIS A 6 19.63 0.22 -2.44
N ARG A 7 18.30 0.38 -2.41
CA ARG A 7 17.60 1.29 -3.33
C ARG A 7 18.44 2.57 -3.41
N PRO A 8 18.71 3.16 -4.59
CA PRO A 8 19.51 4.36 -4.68
C PRO A 8 18.91 5.40 -3.73
N GLN A 9 19.76 5.84 -2.80
CA GLN A 9 19.44 6.84 -1.78
C GLN A 9 18.60 7.95 -2.42
N VAL A 10 17.48 8.23 -1.77
CA VAL A 10 16.60 9.37 -2.06
C VAL A 10 17.45 10.53 -2.57
N LYS A 11 17.27 10.84 -3.87
CA LYS A 11 17.83 12.03 -4.49
C LYS A 11 17.57 13.17 -3.51
N THR A 12 18.64 13.83 -3.07
CA THR A 12 18.62 15.04 -2.23
C THR A 12 17.28 15.72 -2.31
N ARG A 13 16.55 15.84 -1.18
CA ARG A 13 15.20 16.42 -1.09
C ARG A 13 15.15 17.70 -1.90
N LYS A 14 14.82 17.62 -3.19
CA LYS A 14 14.31 18.74 -3.95
C LYS A 14 13.16 19.28 -3.11
N ALA A 15 13.14 20.59 -2.88
CA ALA A 15 12.05 21.21 -2.13
C ALA A 15 10.73 20.64 -2.66
N LEU A 16 10.04 19.84 -1.85
CA LEU A 16 8.81 19.15 -2.21
C LEU A 16 7.77 20.23 -2.54
N THR A 17 7.37 20.34 -3.80
CA THR A 17 6.38 21.32 -4.23
C THR A 17 5.00 20.69 -4.14
N PRO A 18 4.09 21.20 -3.30
CA PRO A 18 2.72 20.75 -3.25
C PRO A 18 2.06 20.82 -4.62
N LEU A 19 1.33 19.79 -5.01
CA LEU A 19 0.48 19.80 -6.20
C LEU A 19 -0.99 19.70 -5.85
N LEU A 20 -1.35 18.70 -5.03
CA LEU A 20 -2.71 18.49 -4.55
C LEU A 20 -2.75 18.73 -3.05
N GLU A 21 -3.64 19.60 -2.61
CA GLU A 21 -3.92 19.85 -1.19
C GLU A 21 -5.41 19.59 -0.92
N ILE A 22 -5.69 18.69 -0.03
CA ILE A 22 -7.01 18.37 0.48
C ILE A 22 -7.08 18.94 1.89
N ARG A 23 -8.09 19.76 2.19
CA ARG A 23 -8.22 20.47 3.47
C ARG A 23 -9.60 20.22 4.08
N ASN A 24 -9.63 19.52 5.22
CA ASN A 24 -10.84 19.21 6.01
C ASN A 24 -12.01 18.70 5.14
N LEU A 25 -11.69 17.81 4.18
CA LEU A 25 -12.63 17.35 3.18
C LEU A 25 -13.58 16.33 3.78
N THR A 26 -14.88 16.60 3.63
CA THR A 26 -15.94 15.71 4.11
C THR A 26 -16.94 15.43 3.01
N LYS A 27 -17.40 14.18 2.95
CA LYS A 27 -18.52 13.75 2.13
C LYS A 27 -19.48 12.92 2.95
N SER A 28 -20.73 13.36 2.99
CA SER A 28 -21.83 12.67 3.64
C SER A 28 -22.89 12.24 2.63
N PHE A 29 -23.46 11.05 2.80
CA PHE A 29 -24.62 10.53 2.11
C PHE A 29 -25.65 10.14 3.18
N ASP A 30 -26.83 10.69 3.11
CA ASP A 30 -27.95 10.38 4.03
C ASP A 30 -27.54 10.41 5.53
N GLY A 31 -26.69 11.38 5.89
CA GLY A 31 -26.20 11.55 7.27
C GLY A 31 -25.03 10.66 7.66
N GLN A 32 -24.57 9.77 6.78
CA GLN A 32 -23.37 8.94 7.01
C GLN A 32 -22.16 9.53 6.29
N HIS A 33 -21.05 9.69 7.01
CA HIS A 33 -19.81 10.17 6.43
C HIS A 33 -19.07 9.05 5.70
N ALA A 34 -18.98 9.16 4.36
CA ALA A 34 -18.14 8.31 3.54
C ALA A 34 -16.67 8.78 3.54
N VAL A 35 -16.46 10.09 3.68
CA VAL A 35 -15.18 10.74 3.94
C VAL A 35 -15.42 11.75 5.05
N ASP A 36 -14.58 11.74 6.08
CA ASP A 36 -14.81 12.46 7.33
C ASP A 36 -13.55 13.26 7.74
N ASP A 37 -13.59 14.56 7.47
CA ASP A 37 -12.58 15.54 7.86
C ASP A 37 -11.13 15.16 7.48
N VAL A 38 -10.91 14.74 6.23
CA VAL A 38 -9.59 14.35 5.77
C VAL A 38 -8.78 15.52 5.23
N SER A 39 -7.50 15.56 5.60
CA SER A 39 -6.53 16.53 5.09
C SER A 39 -5.28 15.80 4.60
N LEU A 40 -4.75 16.20 3.43
CA LEU A 40 -3.62 15.54 2.78
C LEU A 40 -2.93 16.48 1.81
N THR A 41 -1.60 16.43 1.77
CA THR A 41 -0.81 17.09 0.74
C THR A 41 -0.05 16.05 -0.08
N ILE A 42 -0.16 16.14 -1.41
CA ILE A 42 0.56 15.30 -2.38
C ILE A 42 1.46 16.20 -3.22
N TYR A 43 2.69 15.76 -3.44
CA TYR A 43 3.74 16.56 -4.06
C TYR A 43 3.91 16.23 -5.55
N LYS A 44 4.50 17.16 -6.32
CA LYS A 44 4.74 16.98 -7.77
C LYS A 44 5.64 15.77 -8.04
N GLY A 45 5.18 14.89 -8.94
CA GLY A 45 5.88 13.66 -9.33
C GLY A 45 5.76 12.51 -8.34
N GLU A 46 4.95 12.65 -7.29
CA GLU A 46 4.70 11.61 -6.29
C GLU A 46 3.72 10.57 -6.83
N ILE A 47 3.97 9.30 -6.53
CA ILE A 47 2.99 8.20 -6.64
C ILE A 47 2.47 7.96 -5.22
N PHE A 48 1.21 8.27 -4.99
CA PHE A 48 0.55 8.18 -3.69
C PHE A 48 -0.55 7.12 -3.72
N ALA A 49 -0.59 6.22 -2.73
CA ALA A 49 -1.62 5.19 -2.63
C ALA A 49 -2.62 5.48 -1.50
N LEU A 50 -3.90 5.32 -1.82
CA LEU A 50 -4.99 5.22 -0.85
C LEU A 50 -5.31 3.74 -0.64
N LEU A 51 -5.00 3.22 0.53
CA LEU A 51 -5.15 1.82 0.89
C LEU A 51 -6.20 1.67 2.00
N GLY A 52 -7.00 0.61 1.97
CA GLY A 52 -8.02 0.36 3.00
C GLY A 52 -9.04 -0.69 2.58
N ALA A 53 -9.83 -1.17 3.52
CA ALA A 53 -10.89 -2.15 3.27
C ALA A 53 -11.97 -1.61 2.32
N SER A 54 -12.75 -2.51 1.73
CA SER A 54 -13.90 -2.12 0.90
C SER A 54 -14.89 -1.27 1.71
N GLY A 55 -15.39 -0.20 1.11
CA GLY A 55 -16.34 0.71 1.74
C GLY A 55 -15.74 1.74 2.70
N CYS A 56 -14.42 1.83 2.89
CA CYS A 56 -13.81 2.81 3.80
C CYS A 56 -13.77 4.25 3.27
N GLY A 57 -14.20 4.53 2.01
CA GLY A 57 -14.30 5.88 1.45
C GLY A 57 -13.33 6.21 0.31
N LYS A 58 -12.37 5.33 -0.05
CA LYS A 58 -11.34 5.57 -1.08
C LYS A 58 -11.90 6.01 -2.43
N SER A 59 -12.82 5.21 -2.99
CA SER A 59 -13.44 5.53 -4.30
C SER A 59 -14.27 6.80 -4.26
N THR A 60 -14.90 7.12 -3.11
CA THR A 60 -15.60 8.39 -2.91
C THR A 60 -14.62 9.57 -2.96
N LEU A 61 -13.49 9.46 -2.25
CA LEU A 61 -12.44 10.46 -2.29
C LEU A 61 -11.90 10.64 -3.72
N LEU A 62 -11.60 9.54 -4.41
CA LEU A 62 -11.12 9.58 -5.79
C LEU A 62 -12.12 10.26 -6.74
N ARG A 63 -13.44 9.97 -6.59
CA ARG A 63 -14.49 10.62 -7.37
C ARG A 63 -14.62 12.12 -7.09
N MET A 64 -14.41 12.53 -5.83
CA MET A 64 -14.38 13.96 -5.49
C MET A 64 -13.19 14.65 -6.17
N LEU A 65 -12.00 14.06 -6.18
CA LEU A 65 -10.83 14.57 -6.90
C LEU A 65 -11.10 14.68 -8.40
N ALA A 66 -11.71 13.66 -8.99
CA ALA A 66 -12.09 13.65 -10.40
C ALA A 66 -13.23 14.62 -10.75
N GLY A 67 -13.99 15.09 -9.75
CA GLY A 67 -15.13 15.99 -9.94
C GLY A 67 -16.43 15.29 -10.28
N PHE A 68 -16.50 13.97 -10.16
CA PHE A 68 -17.73 13.19 -10.35
C PHE A 68 -18.65 13.24 -9.12
N GLU A 69 -18.13 13.64 -7.98
CA GLU A 69 -18.86 13.78 -6.73
C GLU A 69 -18.46 15.11 -6.07
N PRO A 70 -19.41 16.00 -5.74
CA PRO A 70 -19.09 17.21 -4.99
C PRO A 70 -18.87 16.90 -3.51
N PRO A 71 -17.88 17.53 -2.86
CA PRO A 71 -17.72 17.43 -1.41
C PRO A 71 -18.91 18.05 -0.68
N SER A 72 -19.18 17.59 0.55
CA SER A 72 -20.17 18.23 1.45
C SER A 72 -19.56 19.45 2.13
N SER A 73 -18.25 19.41 2.46
CA SER A 73 -17.47 20.52 3.00
C SER A 73 -15.98 20.31 2.75
N GLY A 74 -15.18 21.32 3.03
CA GLY A 74 -13.73 21.30 2.81
C GLY A 74 -13.33 21.78 1.42
N GLN A 75 -12.04 21.64 1.09
CA GLN A 75 -11.45 22.17 -0.13
C GLN A 75 -10.55 21.16 -0.83
N ILE A 76 -10.49 21.27 -2.17
CA ILE A 76 -9.58 20.51 -3.03
C ILE A 76 -8.82 21.52 -3.88
N MET A 77 -7.54 21.74 -3.57
CA MET A 77 -6.66 22.65 -4.29
C MET A 77 -5.72 21.85 -5.19
N LEU A 78 -5.66 22.16 -6.47
CA LEU A 78 -4.70 21.58 -7.41
C LEU A 78 -3.83 22.67 -8.03
N ASP A 79 -2.52 22.62 -7.77
CA ASP A 79 -1.55 23.61 -8.24
C ASP A 79 -2.00 25.06 -7.94
N GLY A 80 -2.55 25.26 -6.72
CA GLY A 80 -3.04 26.55 -6.22
C GLY A 80 -4.46 26.95 -6.69
N VAL A 81 -5.13 26.09 -7.49
CA VAL A 81 -6.50 26.36 -7.99
C VAL A 81 -7.51 25.52 -7.24
N ASP A 82 -8.56 26.15 -6.69
CA ASP A 82 -9.68 25.44 -6.06
C ASP A 82 -10.54 24.74 -7.13
N LEU A 83 -10.73 23.43 -6.95
CA LEU A 83 -11.50 22.58 -7.85
C LEU A 83 -12.97 22.43 -7.47
N ALA A 84 -13.45 23.03 -6.38
CA ALA A 84 -14.79 22.81 -5.84
C ALA A 84 -15.91 22.98 -6.88
N HIS A 85 -15.75 23.99 -7.76
CA HIS A 85 -16.74 24.32 -8.80
C HIS A 85 -16.27 24.02 -10.22
N VAL A 86 -15.10 23.36 -10.39
CA VAL A 86 -14.57 23.01 -11.70
C VAL A 86 -15.16 21.67 -12.14
N PRO A 87 -15.90 21.63 -13.26
CA PRO A 87 -16.50 20.38 -13.75
C PRO A 87 -15.42 19.39 -14.20
N PRO A 88 -15.71 18.07 -14.21
CA PRO A 88 -14.70 17.01 -14.49
C PRO A 88 -13.92 17.23 -15.78
N TYR A 89 -14.59 17.64 -16.87
CA TYR A 89 -13.97 17.80 -18.19
C TYR A 89 -13.03 19.02 -18.30
N GLN A 90 -13.07 19.95 -17.34
CA GLN A 90 -12.19 21.11 -17.28
C GLN A 90 -11.03 20.91 -16.29
N ARG A 91 -11.09 19.88 -15.44
CA ARG A 91 -10.00 19.58 -14.51
C ARG A 91 -8.78 19.09 -15.27
N PRO A 92 -7.56 19.54 -14.96
CA PRO A 92 -6.34 18.98 -15.53
C PRO A 92 -5.99 17.63 -14.88
N ILE A 93 -6.98 16.77 -14.74
CA ILE A 93 -6.96 15.47 -14.09
C ILE A 93 -7.50 14.44 -15.08
N ASN A 94 -6.81 13.32 -15.19
CA ASN A 94 -7.35 12.17 -15.90
C ASN A 94 -7.48 10.98 -14.96
N MET A 95 -8.45 10.11 -15.24
CA MET A 95 -8.73 8.94 -14.44
C MET A 95 -8.69 7.67 -15.30
N MET A 96 -8.04 6.64 -14.78
CA MET A 96 -8.11 5.27 -15.28
C MET A 96 -9.02 4.48 -14.35
N PHE A 97 -10.11 3.93 -14.90
CA PHE A 97 -11.09 3.16 -14.15
C PHE A 97 -10.66 1.69 -14.02
N GLN A 98 -11.14 1.01 -13.02
CA GLN A 98 -10.91 -0.42 -12.73
C GLN A 98 -11.22 -1.32 -13.96
N SER A 99 -12.28 -1.02 -14.71
CA SER A 99 -12.65 -1.75 -15.93
C SER A 99 -11.85 -1.33 -17.17
N TYR A 100 -10.84 -0.44 -17.00
CA TYR A 100 -10.10 0.24 -18.07
C TYR A 100 -10.96 1.12 -18.98
N ALA A 101 -12.26 0.91 -19.05
CA ALA A 101 -13.26 1.67 -19.79
C ALA A 101 -12.84 2.03 -21.23
N LEU A 102 -12.16 1.10 -21.94
CA LEU A 102 -11.78 1.29 -23.34
C LEU A 102 -13.03 1.27 -24.23
N PHE A 103 -13.05 2.13 -25.25
CA PHE A 103 -14.09 2.16 -26.25
C PHE A 103 -14.01 0.92 -27.15
N PRO A 104 -14.97 -0.04 -27.08
CA PRO A 104 -14.84 -1.35 -27.71
C PRO A 104 -14.89 -1.30 -29.25
N HIS A 105 -15.51 -0.27 -29.80
CA HIS A 105 -15.65 -0.06 -31.24
C HIS A 105 -14.42 0.64 -31.87
N MET A 106 -13.55 1.25 -31.05
CA MET A 106 -12.36 1.98 -31.47
C MET A 106 -11.12 1.09 -31.44
N THR A 107 -10.15 1.37 -32.32
CA THR A 107 -8.80 0.77 -32.26
C THR A 107 -8.00 1.33 -31.09
N VAL A 108 -6.83 0.74 -30.81
CA VAL A 108 -5.89 1.22 -29.77
C VAL A 108 -5.51 2.68 -30.01
N GLU A 109 -5.06 3.01 -31.24
CA GLU A 109 -4.69 4.39 -31.59
C GLU A 109 -5.87 5.36 -31.48
N GLN A 110 -7.09 4.93 -31.82
CA GLN A 110 -8.28 5.75 -31.71
C GLN A 110 -8.68 5.98 -30.25
N ASN A 111 -8.52 4.97 -29.38
CA ASN A 111 -8.73 5.12 -27.92
C ASN A 111 -7.77 6.16 -27.35
N ILE A 112 -6.46 6.11 -27.69
CA ILE A 112 -5.47 7.07 -27.22
C ILE A 112 -5.75 8.48 -27.77
N ALA A 113 -6.13 8.57 -29.05
CA ALA A 113 -6.43 9.84 -29.72
C ALA A 113 -7.72 10.52 -29.23
N PHE A 114 -8.62 9.79 -28.56
CA PHE A 114 -9.97 10.28 -28.27
C PHE A 114 -9.98 11.62 -27.54
N GLY A 115 -9.28 11.71 -26.39
CA GLY A 115 -9.23 12.94 -25.60
C GLY A 115 -8.57 14.10 -26.36
N LEU A 116 -7.52 13.82 -27.14
CA LEU A 116 -6.82 14.84 -27.94
C LEU A 116 -7.72 15.44 -29.04
N LYS A 117 -8.60 14.61 -29.62
CA LYS A 117 -9.59 15.07 -30.61
C LYS A 117 -10.67 15.96 -29.96
N GLN A 118 -11.08 15.65 -28.72
CA GLN A 118 -12.04 16.49 -27.99
C GLN A 118 -11.45 17.87 -27.68
N ASP A 119 -10.14 17.95 -27.42
CA ASP A 119 -9.43 19.22 -27.22
C ASP A 119 -9.16 19.97 -28.54
N LYS A 120 -9.64 19.43 -29.70
CA LYS A 120 -9.51 20.02 -31.04
C LYS A 120 -8.07 20.30 -31.44
N LEU A 121 -7.11 19.48 -31.01
CA LEU A 121 -5.71 19.62 -31.39
C LEU A 121 -5.50 19.39 -32.92
N PRO A 122 -4.47 19.98 -33.53
CA PRO A 122 -4.10 19.75 -34.92
C PRO A 122 -3.82 18.24 -35.17
N LYS A 123 -4.24 17.73 -36.35
CA LYS A 123 -4.08 16.32 -36.70
C LYS A 123 -2.63 15.83 -36.59
N ALA A 124 -1.66 16.66 -36.99
CA ALA A 124 -0.24 16.32 -36.89
C ALA A 124 0.21 16.12 -35.45
N GLU A 125 -0.24 16.97 -34.53
CA GLU A 125 0.05 16.88 -33.09
C GLU A 125 -0.61 15.64 -32.46
N ILE A 126 -1.87 15.35 -32.81
CA ILE A 126 -2.55 14.12 -32.39
C ILE A 126 -1.76 12.89 -32.82
N THR A 127 -1.34 12.82 -34.08
CA THR A 127 -0.57 11.69 -34.62
C THR A 127 0.76 11.52 -33.87
N SER A 128 1.49 12.61 -33.70
CA SER A 128 2.77 12.61 -32.97
C SER A 128 2.57 12.11 -31.54
N ARG A 129 1.58 12.64 -30.83
CA ARG A 129 1.30 12.27 -29.43
C ARG A 129 0.83 10.83 -29.28
N VAL A 130 0.00 10.33 -30.21
CA VAL A 130 -0.42 8.93 -30.23
C VAL A 130 0.77 8.00 -30.42
N ASN A 131 1.68 8.30 -31.36
CA ASN A 131 2.88 7.51 -31.57
C ASN A 131 3.81 7.51 -30.35
N GLU A 132 3.98 8.66 -29.71
CA GLU A 132 4.73 8.80 -28.44
C GLU A 132 4.13 7.88 -27.35
N MET A 133 2.82 7.92 -27.17
CA MET A 133 2.13 7.09 -26.18
C MET A 133 2.20 5.59 -26.50
N LEU A 134 2.04 5.22 -27.77
CA LEU A 134 2.21 3.83 -28.21
C LEU A 134 3.63 3.33 -27.93
N GLY A 135 4.65 4.17 -28.18
CA GLY A 135 6.05 3.86 -27.88
C GLY A 135 6.28 3.67 -26.37
N LEU A 136 5.73 4.58 -25.56
CA LEU A 136 5.88 4.57 -24.11
C LEU A 136 5.37 3.26 -23.48
N VAL A 137 4.25 2.72 -23.98
CA VAL A 137 3.63 1.50 -23.43
C VAL A 137 3.91 0.24 -24.27
N HIS A 138 4.81 0.29 -25.24
CA HIS A 138 5.19 -0.82 -26.13
C HIS A 138 4.00 -1.45 -26.87
N MET A 139 3.11 -0.62 -27.44
CA MET A 139 1.88 -1.06 -28.12
C MET A 139 1.82 -0.68 -29.60
N GLN A 140 2.95 -0.34 -30.23
CA GLN A 140 3.00 0.14 -31.63
C GLN A 140 2.41 -0.90 -32.62
N GLU A 141 2.79 -2.18 -32.47
CA GLU A 141 2.32 -3.27 -33.33
C GLU A 141 0.81 -3.55 -33.17
N PHE A 142 0.22 -3.11 -32.07
CA PHE A 142 -1.18 -3.32 -31.74
C PHE A 142 -2.07 -2.11 -32.06
N ALA A 143 -1.51 -1.03 -32.63
CA ALA A 143 -2.20 0.25 -32.83
C ALA A 143 -3.56 0.13 -33.56
N LYS A 144 -3.68 -0.80 -34.50
CA LYS A 144 -4.89 -1.03 -35.32
C LYS A 144 -5.85 -2.07 -34.68
N ARG A 145 -5.46 -2.76 -33.60
CA ARG A 145 -6.32 -3.74 -32.93
C ARG A 145 -7.42 -3.07 -32.10
N LYS A 146 -8.51 -3.79 -31.89
CA LYS A 146 -9.61 -3.39 -30.99
C LYS A 146 -9.44 -4.02 -29.62
N PRO A 147 -10.05 -3.49 -28.54
CA PRO A 147 -9.89 -3.98 -27.18
C PRO A 147 -10.16 -5.47 -26.97
N HIS A 148 -11.11 -6.06 -27.67
CA HIS A 148 -11.41 -7.50 -27.60
C HIS A 148 -10.31 -8.41 -28.17
N GLN A 149 -9.37 -7.85 -28.93
CA GLN A 149 -8.21 -8.56 -29.50
C GLN A 149 -6.96 -8.46 -28.64
N LEU A 150 -7.08 -7.89 -27.42
CA LEU A 150 -5.98 -7.61 -26.52
C LEU A 150 -6.09 -8.45 -25.25
N SER A 151 -4.93 -8.84 -24.68
CA SER A 151 -4.87 -9.41 -23.34
C SER A 151 -5.23 -8.39 -22.24
N GLY A 152 -5.44 -8.84 -21.01
CA GLY A 152 -5.72 -7.95 -19.87
C GLY A 152 -4.65 -6.89 -19.68
N GLY A 153 -3.37 -7.28 -19.61
CA GLY A 153 -2.25 -6.34 -19.48
C GLY A 153 -2.11 -5.39 -20.68
N GLN A 154 -2.39 -5.85 -21.92
CA GLN A 154 -2.39 -4.97 -23.09
C GLN A 154 -3.52 -3.92 -23.00
N ARG A 155 -4.72 -4.31 -22.55
CA ARG A 155 -5.81 -3.35 -22.31
C ARG A 155 -5.46 -2.32 -21.26
N GLN A 156 -4.81 -2.73 -20.18
CA GLN A 156 -4.32 -1.84 -19.13
C GLN A 156 -3.33 -0.81 -19.68
N ARG A 157 -2.30 -1.25 -20.43
CA ARG A 157 -1.32 -0.35 -21.06
C ARG A 157 -1.98 0.67 -21.98
N VAL A 158 -2.97 0.27 -22.77
CA VAL A 158 -3.74 1.18 -23.64
C VAL A 158 -4.54 2.19 -22.80
N ALA A 159 -5.17 1.77 -21.71
CA ALA A 159 -5.91 2.66 -20.82
C ALA A 159 -4.97 3.67 -20.14
N LEU A 160 -3.79 3.23 -19.68
CA LEU A 160 -2.75 4.11 -19.15
C LEU A 160 -2.28 5.13 -20.19
N ALA A 161 -1.93 4.68 -21.40
CA ALA A 161 -1.53 5.55 -22.50
C ALA A 161 -2.60 6.59 -22.84
N ARG A 162 -3.88 6.19 -22.89
CA ARG A 162 -5.02 7.11 -23.09
C ARG A 162 -5.11 8.15 -21.98
N SER A 163 -4.92 7.74 -20.72
CA SER A 163 -4.98 8.63 -19.57
C SER A 163 -3.83 9.63 -19.54
N LEU A 164 -2.64 9.24 -20.03
CA LEU A 164 -1.45 10.09 -20.11
C LEU A 164 -1.43 11.01 -21.36
N ALA A 165 -2.20 10.67 -22.39
CA ALA A 165 -2.15 11.37 -23.69
C ALA A 165 -2.38 12.88 -23.58
N LYS A 166 -3.28 13.33 -22.72
CA LYS A 166 -3.60 14.74 -22.48
C LYS A 166 -2.61 15.48 -21.57
N ARG A 167 -1.55 14.83 -21.11
CA ARG A 167 -0.57 15.41 -20.14
C ARG A 167 -1.25 15.99 -18.89
N PRO A 168 -2.01 15.17 -18.13
CA PRO A 168 -2.68 15.65 -16.94
C PRO A 168 -1.64 16.12 -15.89
N LYS A 169 -2.02 17.10 -15.04
CA LYS A 169 -1.24 17.45 -13.86
C LYS A 169 -1.32 16.35 -12.80
N LEU A 170 -2.48 15.69 -12.70
CA LEU A 170 -2.74 14.61 -11.77
C LEU A 170 -3.41 13.43 -12.49
N LEU A 171 -2.85 12.23 -12.30
CA LEU A 171 -3.42 10.99 -12.77
C LEU A 171 -4.08 10.25 -11.60
N LEU A 172 -5.32 9.82 -11.78
CA LEU A 172 -6.05 8.99 -10.81
C LEU A 172 -6.15 7.57 -11.35
N LEU A 173 -5.77 6.58 -10.53
CA LEU A 173 -5.87 5.16 -10.86
C LEU A 173 -6.81 4.47 -9.86
N ASP A 174 -7.93 3.94 -10.36
CA ASP A 174 -8.91 3.22 -9.56
C ASP A 174 -8.69 1.72 -9.72
N GLU A 175 -8.10 1.06 -8.72
CA GLU A 175 -7.75 -0.36 -8.70
C GLU A 175 -7.06 -0.83 -10.00
N PRO A 176 -5.92 -0.24 -10.38
CA PRO A 176 -5.35 -0.42 -11.72
C PRO A 176 -4.97 -1.86 -12.07
N MET A 177 -4.71 -2.71 -11.06
CA MET A 177 -4.26 -4.10 -11.24
C MET A 177 -5.37 -5.14 -10.96
N GLY A 178 -6.58 -4.72 -10.54
CA GLY A 178 -7.63 -5.60 -10.06
C GLY A 178 -8.13 -6.66 -11.05
N ALA A 179 -7.94 -6.46 -12.36
CA ALA A 179 -8.39 -7.38 -13.40
C ALA A 179 -7.31 -8.36 -13.89
N LEU A 180 -6.12 -8.40 -13.23
CA LEU A 180 -4.98 -9.21 -13.64
C LEU A 180 -4.75 -10.42 -12.72
N ASP A 181 -4.25 -11.53 -13.30
CA ASP A 181 -3.71 -12.65 -12.50
C ASP A 181 -2.43 -12.23 -11.75
N LYS A 182 -2.07 -12.96 -10.67
CA LYS A 182 -0.97 -12.59 -9.78
C LYS A 182 0.36 -12.38 -10.53
N LYS A 183 0.78 -13.34 -11.37
CA LYS A 183 2.08 -13.28 -12.08
C LYS A 183 2.16 -12.10 -13.05
N LEU A 184 1.06 -11.79 -13.72
CA LEU A 184 0.98 -10.65 -14.63
C LEU A 184 0.93 -9.33 -13.85
N ARG A 185 0.25 -9.33 -12.70
CA ARG A 185 0.15 -8.17 -11.79
C ARG A 185 1.52 -7.72 -11.30
N ASP A 186 2.33 -8.63 -10.75
CA ASP A 186 3.67 -8.32 -10.21
C ASP A 186 4.55 -7.64 -11.28
N ARG A 187 4.53 -8.14 -12.50
CA ARG A 187 5.27 -7.54 -13.61
C ARG A 187 4.72 -6.19 -14.03
N MET A 188 3.39 -6.06 -14.09
CA MET A 188 2.73 -4.84 -14.54
C MET A 188 2.88 -3.69 -13.54
N GLN A 189 2.98 -3.97 -12.23
CA GLN A 189 3.25 -2.96 -11.20
C GLN A 189 4.55 -2.21 -11.51
N LEU A 190 5.65 -2.93 -11.70
CA LEU A 190 6.94 -2.32 -12.01
C LEU A 190 6.92 -1.54 -13.33
N GLU A 191 6.28 -2.10 -14.38
CA GLU A 191 6.16 -1.40 -15.66
C GLU A 191 5.37 -0.10 -15.56
N VAL A 192 4.29 -0.08 -14.77
CA VAL A 192 3.49 1.14 -14.56
C VAL A 192 4.27 2.18 -13.78
N VAL A 193 5.01 1.78 -12.74
CA VAL A 193 5.89 2.70 -11.98
C VAL A 193 6.92 3.31 -12.92
N ASP A 194 7.63 2.52 -13.72
CA ASP A 194 8.61 3.00 -14.70
C ASP A 194 8.01 4.02 -15.67
N ILE A 195 6.79 3.77 -16.16
CA ILE A 195 6.10 4.67 -17.09
C ILE A 195 5.76 5.99 -16.38
N LEU A 196 5.20 5.94 -15.16
CA LEU A 196 4.82 7.13 -14.40
C LEU A 196 6.03 7.99 -14.05
N GLU A 197 7.14 7.38 -13.62
CA GLU A 197 8.40 8.07 -13.32
C GLU A 197 9.02 8.72 -14.57
N ARG A 198 9.05 8.03 -15.71
CA ARG A 198 9.55 8.59 -16.98
C ARG A 198 8.75 9.79 -17.44
N VAL A 199 7.44 9.75 -17.26
CA VAL A 199 6.54 10.88 -17.60
C VAL A 199 6.63 12.00 -16.56
N GLY A 200 6.98 11.68 -15.30
CA GLY A 200 7.04 12.62 -14.20
C GLY A 200 5.66 13.13 -13.76
N VAL A 201 4.60 12.35 -14.01
CA VAL A 201 3.24 12.71 -13.63
C VAL A 201 2.98 12.37 -12.17
N THR A 202 2.29 13.27 -11.45
CA THR A 202 1.79 12.97 -10.11
C THR A 202 0.62 12.00 -10.20
N CYS A 203 0.62 10.99 -9.36
CA CYS A 203 -0.38 9.92 -9.40
C CYS A 203 -1.01 9.68 -8.02
N VAL A 204 -2.33 9.54 -7.99
CA VAL A 204 -3.07 8.99 -6.83
C VAL A 204 -3.72 7.69 -7.26
N MET A 205 -3.36 6.62 -6.60
CA MET A 205 -3.94 5.31 -6.85
C MET A 205 -4.78 4.85 -5.66
N VAL A 206 -5.88 4.17 -5.96
CA VAL A 206 -6.71 3.48 -4.97
C VAL A 206 -6.52 1.99 -5.15
N THR A 207 -6.26 1.30 -4.07
CA THR A 207 -6.18 -0.15 -4.06
C THR A 207 -6.67 -0.74 -2.73
N HIS A 208 -7.04 -1.99 -2.72
CA HIS A 208 -7.24 -2.81 -1.53
C HIS A 208 -6.14 -3.87 -1.38
N ASP A 209 -5.22 -3.93 -2.34
CA ASP A 209 -4.07 -4.85 -2.35
C ASP A 209 -2.85 -4.16 -1.71
N GLN A 210 -2.36 -4.75 -0.63
CA GLN A 210 -1.24 -4.22 0.15
C GLN A 210 0.08 -4.33 -0.64
N GLU A 211 0.30 -5.45 -1.35
CA GLU A 211 1.50 -5.66 -2.16
C GLU A 211 1.59 -4.60 -3.27
N GLU A 212 0.45 -4.23 -3.86
CA GLU A 212 0.36 -3.17 -4.87
C GLU A 212 0.76 -1.81 -4.29
N ALA A 213 0.17 -1.42 -3.14
CA ALA A 213 0.48 -0.15 -2.50
C ALA A 213 1.95 -0.06 -2.08
N MET A 214 2.49 -1.13 -1.45
CA MET A 214 3.88 -1.19 -0.98
C MET A 214 4.90 -1.16 -2.12
N THR A 215 4.56 -1.77 -3.27
CA THR A 215 5.47 -1.85 -4.43
C THR A 215 5.48 -0.57 -5.25
N MET A 216 4.33 0.07 -5.43
CA MET A 216 4.17 1.15 -6.41
C MET A 216 4.26 2.54 -5.81
N ALA A 217 3.84 2.73 -4.57
CA ALA A 217 3.72 4.07 -3.99
C ALA A 217 5.00 4.54 -3.28
N GLY A 218 5.28 5.84 -3.36
CA GLY A 218 6.27 6.51 -2.53
C GLY A 218 5.74 6.83 -1.13
N ARG A 219 4.42 7.08 -1.02
CA ARG A 219 3.70 7.23 0.27
C ARG A 219 2.32 6.59 0.17
N ILE A 220 1.86 6.08 1.31
CA ILE A 220 0.58 5.39 1.47
C ILE A 220 -0.23 6.09 2.55
N ALA A 221 -1.54 6.25 2.33
CA ALA A 221 -2.49 6.54 3.39
C ALA A 221 -3.38 5.32 3.64
N ILE A 222 -3.38 4.83 4.86
CA ILE A 222 -4.34 3.82 5.31
C ILE A 222 -5.64 4.53 5.68
N MET A 223 -6.74 4.13 5.03
CA MET A 223 -8.06 4.71 5.26
C MET A 223 -8.99 3.72 5.94
N ASN A 224 -9.65 4.15 7.01
CA ASN A 224 -10.66 3.37 7.71
C ASN A 224 -11.85 4.27 8.08
N ARG A 225 -13.07 3.81 7.79
CA ARG A 225 -14.32 4.52 8.15
C ARG A 225 -14.32 6.00 7.80
N GLY A 226 -13.86 6.34 6.60
CA GLY A 226 -13.83 7.70 6.09
C GLY A 226 -12.64 8.55 6.55
N LYS A 227 -11.77 8.06 7.42
CA LYS A 227 -10.61 8.79 7.98
C LYS A 227 -9.28 8.19 7.58
N PHE A 228 -8.24 9.00 7.53
CA PHE A 228 -6.88 8.51 7.47
C PHE A 228 -6.44 8.04 8.87
N VAL A 229 -5.97 6.79 8.96
CA VAL A 229 -5.45 6.19 10.20
C VAL A 229 -3.95 6.46 10.31
N GLN A 230 -3.24 6.28 9.21
CA GLN A 230 -1.79 6.53 9.16
C GLN A 230 -1.40 6.93 7.73
N ILE A 231 -0.43 7.83 7.60
CA ILE A 231 0.17 8.24 6.33
C ILE A 231 1.68 8.20 6.50
N GLY A 232 2.38 7.50 5.61
CA GLY A 232 3.84 7.37 5.67
C GLY A 232 4.42 6.71 4.42
N GLU A 233 5.75 6.54 4.39
CA GLU A 233 6.43 5.73 3.39
C GLU A 233 6.09 4.24 3.62
N PRO A 234 6.18 3.37 2.59
CA PRO A 234 5.86 1.95 2.73
C PRO A 234 6.58 1.27 3.91
N GLU A 235 7.87 1.50 4.07
CA GLU A 235 8.69 0.95 5.15
C GLU A 235 8.19 1.44 6.52
N GLU A 236 7.91 2.76 6.67
CA GLU A 236 7.37 3.35 7.89
C GLU A 236 6.02 2.73 8.28
N ILE A 237 5.12 2.55 7.31
CA ILE A 237 3.80 1.95 7.53
C ILE A 237 3.91 0.49 8.01
N TYR A 238 4.89 -0.26 7.49
CA TYR A 238 5.08 -1.68 7.80
C TYR A 238 5.82 -1.89 9.12
N GLU A 239 6.96 -1.22 9.30
CA GLU A 239 7.84 -1.41 10.47
C GLU A 239 7.38 -0.61 11.69
N HIS A 240 6.70 0.54 11.49
CA HIS A 240 6.27 1.44 12.55
C HIS A 240 4.77 1.76 12.48
N PRO A 241 3.87 0.75 12.54
CA PRO A 241 2.45 0.99 12.61
C PRO A 241 2.10 1.78 13.87
N THR A 242 1.25 2.81 13.72
CA THR A 242 0.87 3.70 14.84
C THR A 242 -0.35 3.19 15.61
N THR A 243 -1.16 2.33 15.00
CA THR A 243 -2.38 1.79 15.61
C THR A 243 -2.47 0.28 15.40
N ARG A 244 -3.23 -0.39 16.26
CA ARG A 244 -3.56 -1.80 16.08
C ARG A 244 -4.19 -2.07 14.69
N TYR A 245 -5.08 -1.17 14.25
CA TYR A 245 -5.70 -1.31 12.93
C TYR A 245 -4.66 -1.28 11.80
N SER A 246 -3.71 -0.32 11.82
CA SER A 246 -2.66 -0.28 10.77
C SER A 246 -1.75 -1.49 10.81
N ALA A 247 -1.38 -1.98 12.00
CA ALA A 247 -0.57 -3.18 12.17
C ALA A 247 -1.26 -4.44 11.62
N GLU A 248 -2.55 -4.65 11.96
CA GLU A 248 -3.35 -5.80 11.52
C GLU A 248 -3.76 -5.70 10.04
N PHE A 249 -3.91 -4.48 9.54
CA PHE A 249 -4.32 -4.26 8.15
C PHE A 249 -3.17 -4.45 7.16
N ILE A 250 -1.92 -4.14 7.52
CA ILE A 250 -0.75 -4.31 6.64
C ILE A 250 -0.01 -5.60 7.00
N GLY A 251 -0.21 -6.64 6.21
CA GLY A 251 0.44 -7.93 6.39
C GLY A 251 -0.06 -8.71 7.61
N SER A 252 0.59 -9.82 7.88
CA SER A 252 0.32 -10.63 9.07
C SER A 252 1.06 -10.06 10.28
N VAL A 253 0.44 -10.16 11.46
CA VAL A 253 1.02 -9.67 12.72
C VAL A 253 0.56 -10.53 13.90
N ASN A 254 1.45 -10.76 14.83
CA ASN A 254 1.10 -11.25 16.18
C ASN A 254 0.88 -10.04 17.06
N VAL A 255 -0.21 -10.02 17.82
CA VAL A 255 -0.51 -8.93 18.77
C VAL A 255 -0.58 -9.51 20.18
N PHE A 256 0.19 -8.93 21.08
CA PHE A 256 0.16 -9.24 22.50
C PHE A 256 -0.49 -8.07 23.24
N GLU A 257 -1.49 -8.35 24.03
CA GLU A 257 -2.07 -7.40 24.98
C GLU A 257 -1.38 -7.56 26.33
N GLY A 258 -0.97 -6.46 26.94
CA GLY A 258 -0.27 -6.50 28.21
C GLY A 258 -0.33 -5.18 28.97
N LEU A 259 0.32 -5.15 30.12
CA LEU A 259 0.46 -3.97 30.98
C LEU A 259 1.93 -3.61 31.12
N LEU A 260 2.24 -2.32 31.19
CA LEU A 260 3.59 -1.86 31.47
C LEU A 260 3.98 -2.33 32.88
N LYS A 261 5.08 -3.09 32.98
CA LYS A 261 5.64 -3.60 34.24
C LYS A 261 6.79 -2.75 34.74
N ALA A 262 7.68 -2.34 33.86
CA ALA A 262 8.85 -1.52 34.15
C ALA A 262 9.32 -0.72 32.97
N ARG A 263 10.06 0.36 33.24
CA ARG A 263 10.85 1.11 32.25
C ARG A 263 12.32 0.85 32.55
N GLU A 264 13.06 0.38 31.57
CA GLU A 264 14.51 0.17 31.64
C GLU A 264 15.23 1.25 30.83
N GLU A 265 16.55 1.38 30.96
CA GLU A 265 17.33 2.34 30.16
C GLU A 265 17.20 2.08 28.66
N ASP A 266 17.06 0.80 28.28
CA ASP A 266 17.01 0.33 26.89
C ASP A 266 15.58 -0.03 26.42
N GLY A 267 14.51 0.44 27.10
CA GLY A 267 13.15 0.21 26.64
C GLY A 267 12.10 -0.10 27.70
N LEU A 268 11.06 -0.82 27.29
CA LEU A 268 9.90 -1.15 28.11
C LEU A 268 9.84 -2.65 28.41
N VAL A 269 9.39 -2.98 29.62
CA VAL A 269 9.07 -4.35 30.03
C VAL A 269 7.54 -4.46 30.20
N ILE A 270 6.91 -5.30 29.39
CA ILE A 270 5.46 -5.45 29.32
C ILE A 270 5.09 -6.84 29.81
N ASP A 271 4.19 -6.91 30.79
CA ASP A 271 3.62 -8.15 31.30
C ASP A 271 2.43 -8.54 30.41
N ALA A 272 2.64 -9.53 29.55
CA ALA A 272 1.64 -10.04 28.63
C ALA A 272 1.16 -11.42 29.09
N PRO A 273 -0.11 -11.57 29.51
CA PRO A 273 -0.63 -12.81 30.09
C PRO A 273 -0.52 -14.04 29.16
N GLY A 274 -0.35 -13.80 27.87
CA GLY A 274 -0.11 -14.84 26.88
C GLY A 274 1.29 -15.47 26.94
N LEU A 275 2.26 -14.81 27.57
CA LEU A 275 3.66 -15.21 27.63
C LEU A 275 4.06 -15.63 29.05
N VAL A 276 5.03 -16.55 29.15
CA VAL A 276 5.57 -16.99 30.46
C VAL A 276 6.52 -15.95 31.06
N HIS A 277 7.20 -15.22 30.19
CA HIS A 277 8.15 -14.17 30.56
C HIS A 277 7.65 -12.81 30.09
N PRO A 278 7.94 -11.73 30.82
CA PRO A 278 7.65 -10.39 30.38
C PRO A 278 8.32 -10.09 29.03
N LEU A 279 7.63 -9.32 28.21
CA LEU A 279 8.08 -8.93 26.87
C LEU A 279 8.96 -7.68 26.99
N LYS A 280 10.18 -7.77 26.48
CA LYS A 280 11.07 -6.61 26.34
C LYS A 280 10.80 -5.96 24.98
N VAL A 281 10.68 -4.64 24.98
CA VAL A 281 10.44 -3.86 23.75
C VAL A 281 11.40 -2.68 23.75
N ASP A 282 12.25 -2.61 22.72
CA ASP A 282 13.11 -1.45 22.47
C ASP A 282 12.26 -0.32 21.87
N ALA A 283 11.65 0.46 22.73
CA ALA A 283 10.80 1.58 22.30
C ALA A 283 10.89 2.73 23.30
N ASP A 284 11.02 3.93 22.75
CA ASP A 284 10.88 5.20 23.47
C ASP A 284 9.42 5.69 23.40
N ALA A 285 8.48 4.78 23.71
CA ALA A 285 7.06 5.10 23.63
C ALA A 285 6.57 5.70 24.95
N SER A 286 5.83 6.79 24.88
CA SER A 286 5.08 7.35 26.02
C SER A 286 3.86 6.48 26.33
N VAL A 287 4.11 5.36 27.02
CA VAL A 287 3.07 4.46 27.52
C VAL A 287 2.59 5.00 28.86
N VAL A 288 1.27 5.00 29.08
CA VAL A 288 0.67 5.39 30.35
C VAL A 288 0.63 4.16 31.27
N ASP A 289 1.01 4.35 32.52
CA ASP A 289 0.97 3.28 33.52
C ASP A 289 -0.48 2.83 33.77
N ASP A 290 -0.68 1.54 34.07
CA ASP A 290 -1.98 0.90 34.30
C ASP A 290 -2.99 0.93 33.13
N VAL A 291 -2.55 1.30 31.95
CA VAL A 291 -3.37 1.23 30.73
C VAL A 291 -2.90 0.04 29.88
N PRO A 292 -3.81 -0.82 29.40
CA PRO A 292 -3.44 -1.90 28.48
C PRO A 292 -2.75 -1.36 27.22
N VAL A 293 -1.64 -2.00 26.86
CA VAL A 293 -0.90 -1.71 25.64
C VAL A 293 -0.94 -2.91 24.71
N TYR A 294 -0.84 -2.66 23.42
CA TYR A 294 -0.72 -3.71 22.42
C TYR A 294 0.70 -3.70 21.86
N VAL A 295 1.30 -4.88 21.76
CA VAL A 295 2.62 -5.06 21.16
C VAL A 295 2.47 -5.88 19.89
N ALA A 296 2.86 -5.30 18.76
CA ALA A 296 2.88 -5.94 17.47
C ALA A 296 4.23 -6.62 17.23
N LEU A 297 4.20 -7.82 16.65
CA LEU A 297 5.39 -8.58 16.25
C LEU A 297 5.11 -9.28 14.92
N ARG A 298 5.91 -8.98 13.91
CA ARG A 298 5.78 -9.59 12.59
C ARG A 298 6.23 -11.06 12.59
N PRO A 299 5.51 -11.97 11.91
CA PRO A 299 5.86 -13.39 11.86
C PRO A 299 7.26 -13.70 11.31
N GLU A 300 7.75 -12.91 10.37
CA GLU A 300 9.09 -13.05 9.76
C GLU A 300 10.23 -12.59 10.66
N LYS A 301 9.95 -11.88 11.74
CA LYS A 301 10.92 -11.49 12.76
C LYS A 301 11.13 -12.58 13.81
N ILE A 302 10.32 -13.62 13.79
CA ILE A 302 10.38 -14.75 14.74
C ILE A 302 11.26 -15.86 14.18
N MET A 303 12.20 -16.33 15.01
CA MET A 303 13.09 -17.45 14.71
C MET A 303 12.74 -18.66 15.57
N LEU A 304 13.07 -19.86 15.07
CA LEU A 304 13.09 -21.09 15.90
C LEU A 304 14.46 -21.21 16.56
N CYS A 305 14.48 -21.37 17.89
CA CYS A 305 15.69 -21.49 18.69
C CYS A 305 15.78 -22.88 19.35
N GLU A 306 16.97 -23.51 19.32
CA GLU A 306 17.22 -24.78 19.99
C GLU A 306 17.46 -24.61 21.51
N SER A 307 18.06 -23.49 21.92
CA SER A 307 18.39 -23.14 23.31
C SER A 307 17.77 -21.80 23.70
N PRO A 308 17.63 -21.52 25.03
CA PRO A 308 17.25 -20.18 25.45
C PRO A 308 18.17 -19.13 24.85
N PRO A 309 17.63 -18.02 24.34
CA PRO A 309 18.43 -16.98 23.72
C PRO A 309 19.29 -16.25 24.75
N ALA A 310 20.30 -15.53 24.26
CA ALA A 310 21.11 -14.61 25.05
C ALA A 310 20.28 -13.43 25.56
N ASP A 311 20.84 -12.61 26.45
CA ASP A 311 20.22 -11.35 26.87
C ASP A 311 19.87 -10.46 25.67
N GLY A 312 18.74 -9.79 25.73
CA GLY A 312 18.23 -8.94 24.63
C GLY A 312 17.17 -9.60 23.74
N TYR A 313 16.95 -10.91 23.89
CA TYR A 313 15.90 -11.63 23.14
C TYR A 313 14.69 -11.95 23.99
N ASN A 314 13.53 -11.82 23.39
CA ASN A 314 12.29 -12.41 23.89
C ASN A 314 12.17 -13.86 23.43
N PHE A 315 11.41 -14.68 24.15
CA PHE A 315 11.08 -16.03 23.72
C PHE A 315 9.75 -16.52 24.24
N ALA A 316 9.17 -17.46 23.51
CA ALA A 316 7.98 -18.20 23.91
C ALA A 316 8.15 -19.68 23.57
N VAL A 317 7.50 -20.56 24.36
CA VAL A 317 7.46 -22.00 24.11
C VAL A 317 6.03 -22.42 23.84
N GLY A 318 5.85 -23.22 22.80
CA GLY A 318 4.54 -23.69 22.41
C GLY A 318 4.60 -24.94 21.52
N GLU A 319 3.44 -25.48 21.21
CA GLU A 319 3.25 -26.65 20.35
C GLU A 319 2.86 -26.22 18.95
N VAL A 320 3.48 -26.83 17.92
CA VAL A 320 3.12 -26.58 16.51
C VAL A 320 1.72 -27.13 16.24
N ALA A 321 0.75 -26.23 16.11
CA ALA A 321 -0.64 -26.58 15.84
C ALA A 321 -0.89 -26.78 14.33
N HIS A 322 -0.35 -25.89 13.48
CA HIS A 322 -0.50 -25.96 12.02
C HIS A 322 0.78 -25.49 11.31
N ILE A 323 1.00 -26.03 10.11
CA ILE A 323 2.07 -25.62 9.22
C ILE A 323 1.45 -25.38 7.83
N ALA A 324 1.59 -24.17 7.31
CA ALA A 324 1.23 -23.82 5.94
C ALA A 324 2.50 -23.73 5.08
N TYR A 325 2.69 -24.67 4.16
CA TYR A 325 3.81 -24.67 3.22
C TYR A 325 3.41 -23.92 1.95
N LEU A 326 4.10 -22.82 1.64
CA LEU A 326 3.81 -21.95 0.50
C LEU A 326 4.86 -22.05 -0.64
N GLY A 327 5.84 -22.94 -0.48
CA GLY A 327 6.91 -23.16 -1.44
C GLY A 327 8.20 -22.49 -1.01
N ASP A 328 8.31 -21.18 -1.15
CA ASP A 328 9.46 -20.36 -0.77
C ASP A 328 9.55 -20.13 0.75
N LEU A 329 8.43 -20.17 1.43
CA LEU A 329 8.33 -20.04 2.89
C LEU A 329 7.33 -21.02 3.50
N SER A 330 7.44 -21.21 4.81
CA SER A 330 6.49 -21.96 5.65
C SER A 330 6.03 -21.09 6.81
N ILE A 331 4.71 -21.10 7.08
CA ILE A 331 4.14 -20.41 8.23
C ILE A 331 3.80 -21.45 9.29
N TYR A 332 4.43 -21.32 10.45
CA TYR A 332 4.18 -22.14 11.63
C TYR A 332 3.20 -21.43 12.54
N HIS A 333 2.07 -22.03 12.81
CA HIS A 333 1.13 -21.57 13.83
C HIS A 333 1.38 -22.37 15.12
N VAL A 334 1.90 -21.69 16.12
CA VAL A 334 2.33 -22.28 17.39
C VAL A 334 1.35 -21.89 18.48
N ARG A 335 0.80 -22.87 19.17
CA ARG A 335 -0.10 -22.67 20.31
C ARG A 335 0.71 -22.58 21.61
N LEU A 336 0.66 -21.44 22.25
CA LEU A 336 1.26 -21.24 23.57
C LEU A 336 0.49 -21.96 24.68
N LYS A 337 1.10 -22.13 25.86
CA LYS A 337 0.44 -22.71 27.03
C LYS A 337 -0.79 -21.92 27.49
N SER A 338 -0.85 -20.62 27.21
CA SER A 338 -2.01 -19.76 27.44
C SER A 338 -3.18 -20.02 26.49
N GLY A 339 -2.97 -20.80 25.42
CA GLY A 339 -3.94 -20.98 24.32
C GLY A 339 -3.80 -19.94 23.19
N GLN A 340 -3.01 -18.90 23.37
CA GLN A 340 -2.75 -17.90 22.31
C GLN A 340 -2.00 -18.55 21.15
N MET A 341 -2.36 -18.18 19.92
CA MET A 341 -1.67 -18.61 18.72
C MET A 341 -0.65 -17.55 18.30
N ILE A 342 0.58 -17.99 18.03
CA ILE A 342 1.64 -17.16 17.43
C ILE A 342 1.98 -17.74 16.07
N SER A 343 2.11 -16.88 15.06
CA SER A 343 2.57 -17.24 13.71
C SER A 343 4.04 -16.87 13.56
N ALA A 344 4.87 -17.82 13.10
CA ALA A 344 6.25 -17.58 12.72
C ALA A 344 6.46 -17.94 11.25
N GLN A 345 7.16 -17.09 10.50
CA GLN A 345 7.39 -17.28 9.07
C GLN A 345 8.85 -17.64 8.84
N LEU A 346 9.10 -18.81 8.23
CA LEU A 346 10.43 -19.31 7.96
C LEU A 346 10.66 -19.47 6.46
N GLN A 347 11.81 -19.00 5.97
CA GLN A 347 12.20 -19.21 4.59
C GLN A 347 12.63 -20.64 4.33
N ASN A 348 12.14 -21.25 3.24
CA ASN A 348 12.50 -22.57 2.76
C ASN A 348 13.78 -22.51 1.90
N ALA A 349 14.89 -22.01 2.48
CA ALA A 349 16.14 -21.76 1.77
C ALA A 349 16.84 -23.03 1.25
N HIS A 350 16.50 -24.21 1.80
CA HIS A 350 17.11 -25.49 1.43
C HIS A 350 16.05 -26.51 1.00
N ARG A 351 16.35 -27.25 -0.09
CA ARG A 351 15.43 -28.27 -0.63
C ARG A 351 15.11 -29.41 0.35
N TYR A 352 16.08 -29.76 1.19
CA TYR A 352 15.96 -30.79 2.24
C TYR A 352 16.58 -30.27 3.53
N ARG A 353 15.78 -29.70 4.40
CA ARG A 353 16.21 -29.34 5.75
C ARG A 353 15.77 -30.45 6.72
N LYS A 354 16.75 -31.21 7.26
CA LYS A 354 16.50 -32.19 8.31
C LYS A 354 16.27 -31.43 9.63
N GLY A 355 15.36 -31.97 10.47
CA GLY A 355 15.15 -31.46 11.82
C GLY A 355 14.24 -30.25 11.91
N LEU A 356 13.44 -29.93 10.87
CA LEU A 356 12.35 -28.97 11.02
C LEU A 356 11.24 -29.56 11.90
N PRO A 357 10.64 -28.75 12.79
CA PRO A 357 9.52 -29.18 13.60
C PRO A 357 8.33 -29.63 12.75
N THR A 358 7.58 -30.59 13.26
CA THR A 358 6.33 -31.11 12.68
C THR A 358 5.16 -30.83 13.61
N TRP A 359 3.95 -31.21 13.19
CA TRP A 359 2.73 -31.05 14.00
C TRP A 359 2.88 -31.75 15.35
N GLY A 360 2.53 -31.05 16.44
CA GLY A 360 2.61 -31.54 17.79
C GLY A 360 3.98 -31.41 18.45
N ASP A 361 5.01 -31.00 17.70
CA ASP A 361 6.33 -30.76 18.29
C ASP A 361 6.31 -29.51 19.18
N GLU A 362 6.97 -29.58 20.33
CA GLU A 362 7.24 -28.43 21.16
C GLU A 362 8.39 -27.63 20.57
N VAL A 363 8.18 -26.32 20.34
CA VAL A 363 9.16 -25.41 19.76
C VAL A 363 9.37 -24.20 20.64
N ARG A 364 10.57 -23.62 20.53
CA ARG A 364 10.89 -22.33 21.12
C ARG A 364 10.98 -21.29 20.00
N LEU A 365 10.19 -20.25 20.15
CA LEU A 365 10.15 -19.06 19.30
C LEU A 365 10.96 -17.96 19.96
N CYS A 366 11.85 -17.29 19.21
CA CYS A 366 12.70 -16.22 19.72
C CYS A 366 12.64 -15.02 18.77
N TRP A 367 12.72 -13.82 19.34
CA TRP A 367 12.78 -12.56 18.57
C TRP A 367 13.49 -11.47 19.36
N GLU A 368 14.05 -10.50 18.66
CA GLU A 368 14.73 -9.35 19.27
C GLU A 368 13.73 -8.35 19.87
N ALA A 369 14.16 -7.59 20.87
CA ALA A 369 13.31 -6.58 21.51
C ALA A 369 12.94 -5.44 20.55
N ASP A 370 13.84 -5.06 19.64
CA ASP A 370 13.63 -4.06 18.60
C ASP A 370 12.62 -4.46 17.49
N SER A 371 12.36 -5.77 17.38
CA SER A 371 11.35 -6.31 16.45
C SER A 371 9.91 -6.11 16.93
N CYS A 372 9.74 -5.63 18.13
CA CYS A 372 8.46 -5.36 18.75
C CYS A 372 8.05 -3.89 18.63
N VAL A 373 6.79 -3.63 18.26
CA VAL A 373 6.26 -2.27 18.15
C VAL A 373 5.11 -2.09 19.15
N VAL A 374 5.22 -1.07 20.01
CA VAL A 374 4.13 -0.69 20.91
C VAL A 374 3.11 0.11 20.13
N LEU A 375 1.86 -0.35 20.17
CA LEU A 375 0.74 0.31 19.50
C LEU A 375 -0.03 1.15 20.53
N THR A 376 -0.27 2.40 20.16
CA THR A 376 -1.25 3.24 20.85
C THR A 376 -2.62 2.95 20.27
N VAL A 377 -3.64 2.83 21.09
CA VAL A 377 -5.03 2.37 20.79
C VAL A 377 -5.64 2.97 19.54
#